data_b28fb9363d3a5dd277536228f74edce7
#
_entry.id   b28fb9363d3a5dd277536228f74edce7
#
_cell.length_a   1.000
_cell.length_b   1.000
_cell.length_c   1.000
_cell.angle_alpha   90.00
_cell.angle_beta   90.00
_cell.angle_gamma   90.00
#
_symmetry.space_group_name_H-M   'P 1'
#
loop_
_entity.id
_entity.type
_entity.pdbx_description
1 polymer ?
#
loop_
_entity_poly.entity_id
_entity_poly.type
_entity_poly.pdbx_seq_one_letter_code
_entity_poly.pdbx_strand_id
1 'polypeptide(L)'
;GGLQAPLLACAGAKVTVIDISNKMLDKDREIAKRENLSIEIVKGNMCDLSMFEDGYFDMIINPPSLMYIPDLSVVFKECYRVMVVGGTFIIMAPNPINYVCDWIDDDKGGYYKAVHKLPWCSRDFDESEWIEYGHTMEEYLGGLISCGFVINGYVECQKEDITELMFMTRAVQ
;
A
#
# COMPACT_ATOMS: atom_id res chain seq x y z
N GLY A 1 0.59 10.78 -3.16
CA GLY A 1 0.07 11.49 -4.29
C GLY A 1 0.30 10.78 -5.60
N GLY A 2 -0.54 9.84 -5.91
CA GLY A 2 -0.60 9.21 -7.23
C GLY A 2 -1.75 9.79 -8.03
N LEU A 3 -1.96 9.26 -9.24
CA LEU A 3 -3.09 9.63 -10.08
C LEU A 3 -4.36 8.83 -9.75
N GLN A 4 -4.33 7.94 -8.75
CA GLN A 4 -5.44 7.02 -8.44
C GLN A 4 -6.71 7.79 -8.05
N ALA A 5 -6.62 8.71 -7.09
CA ALA A 5 -7.76 9.45 -6.61
C ALA A 5 -8.43 10.31 -7.71
N PRO A 6 -7.70 11.11 -8.49
CA PRO A 6 -8.29 11.82 -9.63
C PRO A 6 -8.93 10.90 -10.67
N LEU A 7 -8.31 9.77 -11.00
CA LEU A 7 -8.88 8.81 -11.97
C LEU A 7 -10.19 8.20 -11.48
N LEU A 8 -10.25 7.83 -10.20
CA LEU A 8 -11.47 7.30 -9.59
C LEU A 8 -12.59 8.36 -9.55
N ALA A 9 -12.24 9.60 -9.20
CA ALA A 9 -13.20 10.71 -9.21
C ALA A 9 -13.73 11.00 -10.63
N CYS A 10 -12.85 10.95 -11.66
CA CYS A 10 -13.27 11.06 -13.06
C CYS A 10 -14.19 9.91 -13.48
N ALA A 11 -14.02 8.72 -12.91
CA ALA A 11 -14.90 7.58 -13.14
C ALA A 11 -16.24 7.66 -12.37
N GLY A 12 -16.45 8.73 -11.60
CA GLY A 12 -17.69 8.98 -10.86
C GLY A 12 -17.73 8.48 -9.43
N ALA A 13 -16.59 8.01 -8.88
CA ALA A 13 -16.52 7.62 -7.49
C ALA A 13 -16.55 8.84 -6.55
N LYS A 14 -17.18 8.70 -5.38
CA LYS A 14 -17.02 9.63 -4.26
C LYS A 14 -15.71 9.27 -3.54
N VAL A 15 -14.68 10.08 -3.72
CA VAL A 15 -13.33 9.77 -3.29
C VAL A 15 -12.95 10.56 -2.04
N THR A 16 -12.41 9.84 -1.04
CA THR A 16 -11.71 10.41 0.11
C THR A 16 -10.24 9.98 0.04
N VAL A 17 -9.30 10.92 0.10
CA VAL A 17 -7.86 10.67 0.16
C VAL A 17 -7.35 10.93 1.57
N ILE A 18 -6.56 9.99 2.08
CA ILE A 18 -5.87 10.14 3.37
C ILE A 18 -4.36 10.03 3.13
N ASP A 19 -3.60 10.96 3.66
CA ASP A 19 -2.14 10.93 3.66
C ASP A 19 -1.58 11.70 4.87
N ILE A 20 -0.44 11.27 5.40
CA ILE A 20 0.29 11.99 6.46
C ILE A 20 1.05 13.20 5.91
N SER A 21 1.38 13.19 4.63
CA SER A 21 2.20 14.17 3.95
C SER A 21 1.35 15.32 3.40
N ASN A 22 1.50 16.51 3.97
CA ASN A 22 0.88 17.72 3.41
C ASN A 22 1.25 17.93 1.94
N LYS A 23 2.52 17.66 1.57
CA LYS A 23 3.00 17.80 0.19
C LYS A 23 2.25 16.91 -0.80
N MET A 24 1.87 15.70 -0.39
CA MET A 24 1.08 14.79 -1.21
C MET A 24 -0.38 15.25 -1.30
N LEU A 25 -0.96 15.64 -0.18
CA LEU A 25 -2.32 16.18 -0.14
C LEU A 25 -2.46 17.49 -0.94
N ASP A 26 -1.43 18.34 -0.96
CA ASP A 26 -1.43 19.57 -1.77
C ASP A 26 -1.45 19.27 -3.27
N LYS A 27 -0.76 18.22 -3.72
CA LYS A 27 -0.83 17.75 -5.11
C LYS A 27 -2.24 17.26 -5.47
N ASP A 28 -2.88 16.52 -4.58
CA ASP A 28 -4.25 16.05 -4.79
C ASP A 28 -5.23 17.24 -4.85
N ARG A 29 -5.06 18.26 -3.99
CA ARG A 29 -5.85 19.52 -4.03
C ARG A 29 -5.67 20.28 -5.35
N GLU A 30 -4.42 20.39 -5.81
CA GLU A 30 -4.09 21.06 -7.07
C GLU A 30 -4.76 20.38 -8.26
N ILE A 31 -4.67 19.05 -8.35
CA ILE A 31 -5.28 18.28 -9.43
C ILE A 31 -6.81 18.37 -9.34
N ALA A 32 -7.39 18.20 -8.15
CA ALA A 32 -8.82 18.28 -7.96
C ALA A 32 -9.37 19.65 -8.42
N LYS A 33 -8.68 20.74 -8.07
CA LYS A 33 -9.04 22.10 -8.50
C LYS A 33 -8.89 22.28 -10.01
N ARG A 34 -7.78 21.83 -10.61
CA ARG A 34 -7.50 21.96 -12.02
C ARG A 34 -8.52 21.23 -12.88
N GLU A 35 -8.87 20.01 -12.48
CA GLU A 35 -9.79 19.12 -13.23
C GLU A 35 -11.26 19.27 -12.78
N ASN A 36 -11.55 20.22 -11.87
CA ASN A 36 -12.89 20.45 -11.28
C ASN A 36 -13.51 19.16 -10.70
N LEU A 37 -12.71 18.40 -9.94
CA LEU A 37 -13.12 17.15 -9.30
C LEU A 37 -13.48 17.39 -7.82
N SER A 38 -14.50 16.66 -7.33
CA SER A 38 -14.84 16.61 -5.92
C SER A 38 -14.10 15.46 -5.25
N ILE A 39 -13.03 15.78 -4.52
CA ILE A 39 -12.24 14.83 -3.73
C ILE A 39 -12.16 15.35 -2.30
N GLU A 40 -12.58 14.54 -1.34
CA GLU A 40 -12.38 14.83 0.07
C GLU A 40 -10.91 14.52 0.43
N ILE A 41 -10.23 15.49 1.03
CA ILE A 41 -8.80 15.39 1.32
C ILE A 41 -8.58 15.53 2.82
N VAL A 42 -8.19 14.44 3.45
CA VAL A 42 -8.02 14.30 4.89
C VAL A 42 -6.55 14.08 5.23
N LYS A 43 -6.01 14.90 6.14
CA LYS A 43 -4.71 14.61 6.73
C LYS A 43 -4.88 13.58 7.84
N GLY A 44 -4.28 12.41 7.68
CA GLY A 44 -4.41 11.33 8.65
C GLY A 44 -3.35 10.25 8.45
N ASN A 45 -3.31 9.34 9.41
CA ASN A 45 -2.45 8.15 9.38
C ASN A 45 -3.32 6.94 9.08
N MET A 46 -2.91 6.09 8.13
CA MET A 46 -3.65 4.86 7.80
C MET A 46 -3.74 3.86 8.97
N CYS A 47 -2.92 4.03 10.00
CA CYS A 47 -3.00 3.25 11.24
C CYS A 47 -4.08 3.74 12.21
N ASP A 48 -4.71 4.88 11.94
CA ASP A 48 -5.76 5.45 12.77
C ASP A 48 -6.81 6.11 11.86
N LEU A 49 -7.89 5.42 11.61
CA LEU A 49 -9.02 5.87 10.83
C LEU A 49 -10.22 6.23 11.73
N SER A 50 -9.99 6.56 12.99
CA SER A 50 -11.04 6.88 13.99
C SER A 50 -11.92 8.07 13.61
N MET A 51 -11.48 8.92 12.64
CA MET A 51 -12.27 9.98 12.06
C MET A 51 -13.43 9.50 11.20
N PHE A 52 -13.45 8.21 10.83
CA PHE A 52 -14.54 7.58 10.07
C PHE A 52 -15.30 6.58 10.91
N GLU A 53 -16.60 6.53 10.71
CA GLU A 53 -17.49 5.56 11.34
C GLU A 53 -17.25 4.13 10.79
N ASP A 54 -17.69 3.13 11.52
CA ASP A 54 -17.69 1.74 11.07
C ASP A 54 -18.55 1.61 9.80
N GLY A 55 -18.08 0.86 8.81
CA GLY A 55 -18.82 0.65 7.59
C GLY A 55 -19.05 1.92 6.74
N TYR A 56 -18.08 2.81 6.68
CA TYR A 56 -18.17 4.07 5.93
C TYR A 56 -17.84 3.93 4.44
N PHE A 57 -16.87 3.07 4.10
CA PHE A 57 -16.36 2.89 2.73
C PHE A 57 -16.83 1.58 2.11
N ASP A 58 -17.25 1.62 0.85
CA ASP A 58 -17.53 0.43 0.03
C ASP A 58 -16.27 -0.10 -0.70
N MET A 59 -15.25 0.76 -0.87
CA MET A 59 -13.97 0.38 -1.45
C MET A 59 -12.83 1.15 -0.78
N ILE A 60 -11.76 0.43 -0.47
CA ILE A 60 -10.49 1.00 -0.01
C ILE A 60 -9.39 0.55 -0.98
N ILE A 61 -8.57 1.49 -1.42
CA ILE A 61 -7.40 1.22 -2.26
C ILE A 61 -6.17 1.75 -1.53
N ASN A 62 -5.23 0.85 -1.24
CA ASN A 62 -3.93 1.19 -0.69
C ASN A 62 -2.87 0.97 -1.77
N PRO A 63 -2.37 2.05 -2.41
CA PRO A 63 -1.23 1.99 -3.29
C PRO A 63 0.04 1.65 -2.49
N PRO A 64 1.22 1.46 -3.12
CA PRO A 64 2.44 1.07 -2.42
C PRO A 64 2.81 2.05 -1.32
N SER A 65 2.47 1.71 -0.09
CA SER A 65 2.72 2.50 1.12
C SER A 65 2.82 1.64 2.39
N LEU A 66 2.40 0.37 2.32
CA LEU A 66 2.46 -0.55 3.47
C LEU A 66 3.89 -0.82 3.95
N MET A 67 4.88 -0.67 3.06
CA MET A 67 6.29 -0.78 3.43
C MET A 67 6.75 0.28 4.45
N TYR A 68 5.99 1.34 4.66
CA TYR A 68 6.33 2.35 5.69
C TYR A 68 5.70 2.07 7.05
N ILE A 69 5.00 0.96 7.21
CA ILE A 69 4.27 0.57 8.42
C ILE A 69 4.95 -0.64 9.06
N PRO A 70 5.38 -0.56 10.32
CA PRO A 70 6.05 -1.69 10.99
C PRO A 70 5.11 -2.85 11.34
N ASP A 71 3.84 -2.59 11.59
CA ASP A 71 2.81 -3.59 11.94
C ASP A 71 1.57 -3.42 11.05
N LEU A 72 1.45 -4.27 10.03
CA LEU A 72 0.34 -4.23 9.08
C LEU A 72 -1.02 -4.55 9.72
N SER A 73 -1.03 -5.30 10.84
CA SER A 73 -2.26 -5.70 11.49
C SER A 73 -3.10 -4.50 11.96
N VAL A 74 -2.45 -3.40 12.31
CA VAL A 74 -3.13 -2.16 12.73
C VAL A 74 -3.89 -1.55 11.55
N VAL A 75 -3.25 -1.46 10.38
CA VAL A 75 -3.87 -0.93 9.17
C VAL A 75 -5.04 -1.82 8.74
N PHE A 76 -4.84 -3.14 8.72
CA PHE A 76 -5.87 -4.08 8.27
C PHE A 76 -7.11 -4.07 9.18
N LYS A 77 -6.92 -3.96 10.50
CA LYS A 77 -8.04 -3.82 11.44
C LYS A 77 -8.84 -2.54 11.22
N GLU A 78 -8.17 -1.42 11.03
CA GLU A 78 -8.83 -0.15 10.75
C GLU A 78 -9.56 -0.18 9.40
N CYS A 79 -8.90 -0.67 8.34
CA CYS A 79 -9.55 -0.84 7.04
C CYS A 79 -10.77 -1.77 7.12
N TYR A 80 -10.67 -2.87 7.88
CA TYR A 80 -11.81 -3.77 8.11
C TYR A 80 -12.96 -3.06 8.82
N ARG A 81 -12.68 -2.31 9.88
CA ARG A 81 -13.69 -1.59 10.67
C ARG A 81 -14.45 -0.56 9.84
N VAL A 82 -13.74 0.27 9.08
CA VAL A 82 -14.37 1.37 8.32
C VAL A 82 -14.97 0.94 6.99
N MET A 83 -14.85 -0.32 6.61
CA MET A 83 -15.42 -0.85 5.37
C MET A 83 -16.80 -1.45 5.61
N VAL A 84 -17.72 -1.31 4.66
CA VAL A 84 -19.02 -1.97 4.71
C VAL A 84 -18.87 -3.48 4.51
N VAL A 85 -19.82 -4.26 5.03
CA VAL A 85 -19.91 -5.70 4.72
C VAL A 85 -20.05 -5.90 3.21
N GLY A 86 -19.21 -6.74 2.62
CA GLY A 86 -19.12 -6.95 1.18
C GLY A 86 -18.29 -5.90 0.44
N GLY A 87 -17.74 -4.93 1.14
CA GLY A 87 -16.81 -3.94 0.59
C GLY A 87 -15.51 -4.57 0.08
N THR A 88 -14.79 -3.86 -0.75
CA THR A 88 -13.56 -4.35 -1.41
C THR A 88 -12.33 -3.58 -0.93
N PHE A 89 -11.33 -4.30 -0.46
CA PHE A 89 -10.00 -3.76 -0.13
C PHE A 89 -8.98 -4.23 -1.15
N ILE A 90 -8.35 -3.28 -1.85
CA ILE A 90 -7.28 -3.54 -2.81
C ILE A 90 -5.98 -3.02 -2.22
N ILE A 91 -4.99 -3.88 -2.07
CA ILE A 91 -3.62 -3.49 -1.72
C ILE A 91 -2.68 -3.75 -2.89
N MET A 92 -1.69 -2.89 -3.04
CA MET A 92 -0.53 -3.09 -3.89
C MET A 92 0.72 -2.92 -3.03
N ALA A 93 1.61 -3.90 -3.06
CA ALA A 93 2.82 -3.90 -2.25
C ALA A 93 4.01 -4.49 -3.02
N PRO A 94 5.24 -4.11 -2.65
CA PRO A 94 6.43 -4.77 -3.17
C PRO A 94 6.42 -6.26 -2.85
N ASN A 95 6.86 -7.09 -3.81
CA ASN A 95 7.04 -8.51 -3.53
C ASN A 95 8.15 -8.67 -2.47
N PRO A 96 7.94 -9.51 -1.45
CA PRO A 96 8.94 -9.74 -0.39
C PRO A 96 10.35 -10.09 -0.90
N ILE A 97 10.47 -10.67 -2.08
CA ILE A 97 11.75 -11.02 -2.68
C ILE A 97 12.65 -9.80 -2.90
N ASN A 98 12.04 -8.61 -3.11
CA ASN A 98 12.76 -7.35 -3.28
C ASN A 98 13.60 -6.97 -2.05
N TYR A 99 13.18 -7.44 -0.87
CA TYR A 99 13.86 -7.18 0.41
C TYR A 99 14.78 -8.33 0.84
N VAL A 100 14.73 -9.47 0.13
CA VAL A 100 15.54 -10.65 0.45
C VAL A 100 16.81 -10.70 -0.36
N CYS A 101 16.78 -10.22 -1.61
CA CYS A 101 17.84 -10.40 -2.59
C CYS A 101 18.58 -9.10 -2.89
N ASP A 102 19.92 -9.17 -2.85
CA ASP A 102 20.79 -8.14 -3.39
C ASP A 102 21.39 -8.59 -4.73
N TRP A 103 21.67 -7.61 -5.57
CA TRP A 103 22.47 -7.84 -6.77
C TRP A 103 23.94 -7.95 -6.40
N ILE A 104 24.59 -9.02 -6.83
CA ILE A 104 26.02 -9.29 -6.62
C ILE A 104 26.69 -9.27 -7.99
N ASP A 105 27.57 -8.30 -8.21
CA ASP A 105 28.39 -8.25 -9.42
C ASP A 105 29.44 -9.35 -9.42
N ASP A 106 29.63 -9.98 -10.57
CA ASP A 106 30.71 -10.92 -10.82
C ASP A 106 31.34 -10.75 -12.23
N ASP A 107 32.39 -11.50 -12.54
CA ASP A 107 33.08 -11.43 -13.84
C ASP A 107 32.21 -11.81 -15.05
N LYS A 108 30.99 -12.34 -14.80
CA LYS A 108 30.03 -12.79 -15.83
C LYS A 108 28.81 -11.88 -15.98
N GLY A 109 28.77 -10.77 -15.24
CA GLY A 109 27.67 -9.79 -15.30
C GLY A 109 26.82 -9.70 -14.04
N GLY A 110 27.01 -10.61 -13.06
CA GLY A 110 26.33 -10.58 -11.78
C GLY A 110 25.09 -11.49 -11.67
N TYR A 111 24.56 -11.58 -10.46
CA TYR A 111 23.38 -12.39 -10.13
C TYR A 111 22.69 -11.91 -8.85
N TYR A 112 21.40 -12.23 -8.68
CA TYR A 112 20.69 -12.00 -7.44
C TYR A 112 20.99 -13.10 -6.42
N LYS A 113 21.28 -12.68 -5.18
CA LYS A 113 21.54 -13.56 -4.04
C LYS A 113 20.68 -13.19 -2.86
N ALA A 114 20.03 -14.18 -2.25
CA ALA A 114 19.32 -13.98 -0.99
C ALA A 114 20.34 -13.72 0.13
N VAL A 115 20.29 -12.53 0.71
CA VAL A 115 21.24 -12.07 1.74
C VAL A 115 20.53 -11.59 3.01
N HIS A 116 19.26 -11.22 2.93
CA HIS A 116 18.46 -10.75 4.05
C HIS A 116 17.38 -11.75 4.44
N LYS A 117 16.89 -11.61 5.68
CA LYS A 117 15.76 -12.37 6.21
C LYS A 117 14.60 -11.43 6.50
N LEU A 118 13.38 -11.89 6.25
CA LEU A 118 12.17 -11.19 6.63
C LEU A 118 11.71 -11.57 8.05
N PRO A 119 11.05 -10.65 8.77
CA PRO A 119 10.85 -9.25 8.42
C PRO A 119 12.19 -8.48 8.43
N TRP A 120 12.30 -7.49 7.55
CA TRP A 120 13.50 -6.69 7.37
C TRP A 120 13.20 -5.20 7.56
N CYS A 121 14.21 -4.40 7.89
CA CYS A 121 14.07 -2.96 8.08
C CYS A 121 15.30 -2.22 7.54
N SER A 122 15.08 -1.16 6.79
CA SER A 122 16.11 -0.36 6.09
C SER A 122 16.85 0.63 6.98
N ARG A 123 17.00 0.37 8.29
CA ARG A 123 17.62 1.33 9.21
C ARG A 123 19.04 1.78 8.84
N ASP A 124 19.69 1.03 7.95
CA ASP A 124 21.07 1.27 7.54
C ASP A 124 21.20 1.91 6.14
N PHE A 125 20.09 2.24 5.48
CA PHE A 125 20.10 2.87 4.17
C PHE A 125 19.97 4.37 4.29
N ASP A 126 21.14 5.03 4.11
CA ASP A 126 21.30 6.40 3.70
C ASP A 126 20.46 7.49 4.41
N GLU A 127 20.93 8.70 4.37
CA GLU A 127 20.41 9.95 4.94
C GLU A 127 18.93 10.29 4.64
N SER A 128 18.15 9.35 4.09
CA SER A 128 16.71 9.51 3.92
C SER A 128 15.99 9.30 5.26
N GLU A 129 15.16 10.23 5.67
CA GLU A 129 14.32 10.17 6.88
C GLU A 129 13.25 9.04 6.82
N TRP A 130 13.28 8.19 5.78
CA TRP A 130 12.26 7.17 5.53
C TRP A 130 12.78 5.78 5.88
N ILE A 131 12.07 5.11 6.78
CA ILE A 131 12.32 3.72 7.12
C ILE A 131 11.37 2.85 6.30
N GLU A 132 11.91 1.86 5.59
CA GLU A 132 11.13 0.82 4.92
C GLU A 132 11.19 -0.49 5.70
N TYR A 133 10.08 -1.22 5.68
CA TYR A 133 9.92 -2.54 6.29
C TYR A 133 9.64 -3.56 5.19
N GLY A 134 10.49 -4.57 5.10
CA GLY A 134 10.27 -5.74 4.25
C GLY A 134 9.39 -6.74 4.99
N HIS A 135 8.15 -6.88 4.55
CA HIS A 135 7.18 -7.80 5.11
C HIS A 135 7.18 -9.15 4.41
N THR A 136 6.76 -10.19 5.12
CA THR A 136 6.52 -11.51 4.56
C THR A 136 5.16 -11.59 3.84
N MET A 137 4.98 -12.57 2.97
CA MET A 137 3.64 -12.88 2.43
C MET A 137 2.66 -13.31 3.53
N GLU A 138 3.16 -13.92 4.61
CA GLU A 138 2.35 -14.24 5.79
C GLU A 138 1.81 -12.98 6.47
N GLU A 139 2.62 -11.92 6.62
CA GLU A 139 2.17 -10.64 7.17
C GLU A 139 1.15 -9.97 6.25
N TYR A 140 1.35 -9.99 4.92
CA TYR A 140 0.39 -9.44 3.97
C TYR A 140 -0.90 -10.26 3.91
N LEU A 141 -0.83 -11.49 3.42
CA LEU A 141 -2.03 -12.29 3.13
C LEU A 141 -2.63 -12.90 4.40
N GLY A 142 -1.78 -13.47 5.26
CA GLY A 142 -2.19 -14.01 6.56
C GLY A 142 -2.76 -12.94 7.49
N GLY A 143 -2.18 -11.74 7.47
CA GLY A 143 -2.68 -10.58 8.20
C GLY A 143 -4.09 -10.18 7.78
N LEU A 144 -4.38 -10.12 6.47
CA LEU A 144 -5.73 -9.87 5.96
C LEU A 144 -6.73 -10.95 6.43
N ILE A 145 -6.37 -12.23 6.25
CA ILE A 145 -7.21 -13.36 6.66
C ILE A 145 -7.49 -13.32 8.17
N SER A 146 -6.47 -13.03 8.98
CA SER A 146 -6.59 -12.94 10.43
C SER A 146 -7.50 -11.79 10.91
N CYS A 147 -7.63 -10.74 10.09
CA CYS A 147 -8.58 -9.65 10.32
C CYS A 147 -10.01 -9.95 9.87
N GLY A 148 -10.25 -11.07 9.18
CA GLY A 148 -11.58 -11.47 8.72
C GLY A 148 -11.84 -11.25 7.24
N PHE A 149 -10.87 -10.75 6.48
CA PHE A 149 -11.02 -10.61 5.03
C PHE A 149 -11.00 -11.95 4.31
N VAL A 150 -11.76 -12.04 3.23
CA VAL A 150 -11.68 -13.14 2.26
C VAL A 150 -10.92 -12.66 1.04
N ILE A 151 -9.76 -13.25 0.76
CA ILE A 151 -8.97 -12.94 -0.42
C ILE A 151 -9.58 -13.64 -1.63
N ASN A 152 -10.03 -12.87 -2.63
CA ASN A 152 -10.69 -13.38 -3.83
C ASN A 152 -10.01 -12.93 -5.14
N GLY A 153 -8.86 -12.28 -5.05
CA GLY A 153 -8.05 -11.90 -6.19
C GLY A 153 -6.58 -11.71 -5.80
N TYR A 154 -5.69 -12.19 -6.66
CA TYR A 154 -4.25 -12.03 -6.51
C TYR A 154 -3.61 -11.93 -7.90
N VAL A 155 -2.73 -10.94 -8.09
CA VAL A 155 -1.98 -10.75 -9.33
C VAL A 155 -0.56 -10.33 -8.97
N GLU A 156 0.42 -10.90 -9.64
CA GLU A 156 1.79 -10.41 -9.63
C GLU A 156 2.06 -9.60 -10.89
N CYS A 157 2.56 -8.38 -10.69
CA CYS A 157 3.02 -7.56 -11.80
C CYS A 157 4.40 -8.06 -12.21
N GLN A 158 4.48 -8.68 -13.38
CA GLN A 158 5.74 -9.18 -13.92
C GLN A 158 6.49 -8.02 -14.59
N LYS A 159 7.73 -7.81 -14.20
CA LYS A 159 8.68 -6.94 -14.85
C LYS A 159 9.95 -7.75 -15.15
N GLU A 160 10.79 -7.23 -16.05
CA GLU A 160 12.07 -7.86 -16.41
C GLU A 160 13.05 -7.87 -15.24
N ASP A 161 12.95 -6.85 -14.35
CA ASP A 161 13.78 -6.74 -13.15
C ASP A 161 13.04 -7.24 -11.91
N ILE A 162 13.64 -8.15 -11.20
CA ILE A 162 13.13 -8.75 -9.95
C ILE A 162 12.97 -7.69 -8.83
N THR A 163 13.75 -6.62 -8.84
CA THR A 163 13.67 -5.54 -7.85
C THR A 163 12.42 -4.67 -7.98
N GLU A 164 11.69 -4.81 -9.10
CA GLU A 164 10.47 -4.08 -9.37
C GLU A 164 9.22 -4.96 -9.26
N LEU A 165 9.36 -6.20 -8.79
CA LEU A 165 8.22 -7.10 -8.62
C LEU A 165 7.26 -6.55 -7.57
N MET A 166 6.01 -6.47 -7.95
CA MET A 166 4.91 -6.07 -7.07
C MET A 166 3.80 -7.10 -7.14
N PHE A 167 3.00 -7.17 -6.09
CA PHE A 167 1.75 -7.91 -6.13
C PHE A 167 0.57 -7.00 -5.79
N MET A 168 -0.59 -7.40 -6.25
CA MET A 168 -1.85 -6.79 -5.90
C MET A 168 -2.82 -7.87 -5.44
N THR A 169 -3.51 -7.64 -4.34
CA THR A 169 -4.57 -8.54 -3.88
C THR A 169 -5.87 -7.80 -3.68
N ARG A 170 -6.97 -8.49 -3.90
CA ARG A 170 -8.31 -8.04 -3.60
C ARG A 170 -8.88 -8.89 -2.46
N ALA A 171 -9.29 -8.20 -1.41
CA ALA A 171 -9.91 -8.81 -0.25
C ALA A 171 -11.31 -8.24 -0.04
N VAL A 172 -12.22 -9.00 0.52
CA VAL A 172 -13.61 -8.63 0.77
C VAL A 172 -13.91 -8.84 2.24
N GLN A 173 -14.63 -7.90 2.84
CA GLN A 173 -15.12 -8.03 4.20
C GLN A 173 -16.26 -9.06 4.29
#